data_d262b8a63e4fcdf74f0d1c3b68b64d59
#
_entry.id   d262b8a63e4fcdf74f0d1c3b68b64d59
#
_cell.length_a   1.000
_cell.length_b   1.000
_cell.length_c   1.000
_cell.angle_alpha   90.00
_cell.angle_beta   90.00
_cell.angle_gamma   90.00
#
_symmetry.space_group_name_H-M   'P 1'
#
loop_
_entity.id
_entity.type
_entity.pdbx_description
1 polymer ?
#
loop_
_entity_poly.entity_id
_entity_poly.type
_entity_poly.pdbx_seq_one_letter_code
_entity_poly.pdbx_strand_id
1 'polypeptide(L)'
;MDGYGLEPYDTEVIVSQGIGVVKYYKTVADFLTKSASGSKAPGKTASNWVAQEVLRYLNEQNCEIGDYPISGEQLGELLARIANGDFDQTRGKDVLAQMLENGLDLEAAIAKLGIKAVDAGEVETLCQQLIDENPGVIEQIRGGKVQAVGSLIGKAKKLNPNINPNAVKENLLKQIGI
;
A
#
# COMPACT_ATOMS: atom_id res chain seq x y z
N MET A 1 -4.67 22.97 -5.55
CA MET A 1 -4.15 21.56 -5.42
C MET A 1 -3.55 21.02 -6.72
N ASP A 2 -3.34 21.90 -7.70
CA ASP A 2 -2.90 21.52 -9.06
C ASP A 2 -1.53 20.81 -9.14
N GLY A 3 -0.67 20.96 -8.13
CA GLY A 3 0.64 20.29 -8.09
C GLY A 3 0.64 18.83 -7.67
N TYR A 4 -0.49 18.28 -7.19
CA TYR A 4 -0.58 16.92 -6.64
C TYR A 4 -1.30 15.93 -7.57
N GLY A 5 -1.77 16.36 -8.74
CA GLY A 5 -2.44 15.51 -9.71
C GLY A 5 -3.76 14.92 -9.23
N LEU A 6 -4.51 15.66 -8.38
CA LEU A 6 -5.82 15.24 -7.91
C LEU A 6 -6.90 15.56 -8.92
N GLU A 7 -7.86 14.66 -9.04
CA GLU A 7 -9.11 14.92 -9.71
C GLU A 7 -9.97 15.94 -8.91
N PRO A 8 -10.88 16.69 -9.57
CA PRO A 8 -11.73 17.67 -8.90
C PRO A 8 -12.48 17.12 -7.69
N TYR A 9 -13.01 15.91 -7.79
CA TYR A 9 -13.71 15.22 -6.71
C TYR A 9 -12.81 15.00 -5.48
N ASP A 10 -11.60 14.48 -5.67
CA ASP A 10 -10.67 14.24 -4.55
C ASP A 10 -10.24 15.54 -3.88
N THR A 11 -10.07 16.60 -4.70
CA THR A 11 -9.77 17.94 -4.19
C THR A 11 -10.91 18.46 -3.31
N GLU A 12 -12.15 18.32 -3.77
CA GLU A 12 -13.34 18.75 -3.02
C GLU A 12 -13.47 18.00 -1.69
N VAL A 13 -13.29 16.68 -1.69
CA VAL A 13 -13.32 15.84 -0.47
C VAL A 13 -12.34 16.37 0.58
N ILE A 14 -11.10 16.69 0.19
CA ILE A 14 -10.07 17.16 1.14
C ILE A 14 -10.33 18.61 1.56
N VAL A 15 -10.67 19.50 0.62
CA VAL A 15 -10.84 20.93 0.88
C VAL A 15 -12.07 21.21 1.74
N SER A 16 -13.17 20.47 1.54
CA SER A 16 -14.39 20.61 2.34
C SER A 16 -14.20 20.30 3.83
N GLN A 17 -13.17 19.57 4.20
CA GLN A 17 -12.83 19.24 5.59
C GLN A 17 -12.08 20.37 6.33
N GLY A 18 -11.77 21.47 5.65
CA GLY A 18 -11.11 22.63 6.23
C GLY A 18 -9.58 22.62 6.13
N ILE A 19 -9.00 23.75 6.52
CA ILE A 19 -7.57 24.02 6.32
C ILE A 19 -6.64 23.07 7.05
N GLY A 20 -7.06 22.54 8.20
CA GLY A 20 -6.28 21.57 8.98
C GLY A 20 -6.04 20.28 8.20
N VAL A 21 -7.10 19.69 7.64
CA VAL A 21 -7.02 18.49 6.82
C VAL A 21 -6.25 18.73 5.53
N VAL A 22 -6.38 19.91 4.91
CA VAL A 22 -5.59 20.30 3.74
C VAL A 22 -4.09 20.33 4.05
N LYS A 23 -3.70 20.91 5.18
CA LYS A 23 -2.28 20.93 5.62
C LYS A 23 -1.77 19.52 5.89
N TYR A 24 -2.53 18.72 6.61
CA TYR A 24 -2.20 17.33 6.89
C TYR A 24 -1.98 16.54 5.58
N TYR A 25 -2.95 16.58 4.65
CA TYR A 25 -2.84 15.97 3.34
C TYR A 25 -1.56 16.38 2.59
N LYS A 26 -1.24 17.68 2.58
CA LYS A 26 -0.03 18.18 1.92
C LYS A 26 1.23 17.58 2.52
N THR A 27 1.31 17.50 3.85
CA THR A 27 2.45 16.87 4.53
C THR A 27 2.63 15.42 4.09
N VAL A 28 1.54 14.63 4.06
CA VAL A 28 1.56 13.24 3.60
C VAL A 28 2.02 13.13 2.14
N ALA A 29 1.43 13.93 1.25
CA ALA A 29 1.72 13.89 -0.18
C ALA A 29 3.15 14.33 -0.51
N ASP A 30 3.65 15.37 0.17
CA ASP A 30 5.03 15.87 0.01
C ASP A 30 6.05 14.85 0.49
N PHE A 31 5.79 14.20 1.63
CA PHE A 31 6.63 13.13 2.14
C PHE A 31 6.70 11.97 1.15
N LEU A 32 5.55 11.50 0.69
CA LEU A 32 5.44 10.40 -0.25
C LEU A 32 6.13 10.69 -1.59
N THR A 33 6.01 11.93 -2.08
CA THR A 33 6.68 12.38 -3.31
C THR A 33 8.21 12.32 -3.20
N LYS A 34 8.75 12.63 -2.02
CA LYS A 34 10.20 12.65 -1.77
C LYS A 34 10.77 11.26 -1.49
N SER A 35 9.99 10.38 -0.83
CA SER A 35 10.51 9.15 -0.23
C SER A 35 10.11 7.88 -0.98
N ALA A 36 9.14 7.93 -1.91
CA ALA A 36 8.60 6.76 -2.58
C ALA A 36 8.94 6.74 -4.07
N SER A 37 10.03 6.09 -4.44
CA SER A 37 10.43 5.91 -5.85
C SER A 37 9.42 5.07 -6.66
N GLY A 38 8.60 4.26 -6.00
CA GLY A 38 7.59 3.38 -6.62
C GLY A 38 6.19 3.98 -6.76
N SER A 39 5.94 5.18 -6.21
CA SER A 39 4.60 5.77 -6.27
C SER A 39 4.35 6.48 -7.61
N LYS A 40 3.43 5.96 -8.40
CA LYS A 40 3.03 6.57 -9.69
C LYS A 40 2.13 7.80 -9.53
N ALA A 41 1.42 7.92 -8.42
CA ALA A 41 0.49 9.00 -8.14
C ALA A 41 0.47 9.32 -6.62
N PRO A 42 1.53 9.95 -6.07
CA PRO A 42 1.66 10.17 -4.63
C PRO A 42 0.51 11.01 -4.05
N GLY A 43 0.08 12.06 -4.75
CA GLY A 43 -1.03 12.89 -4.31
C GLY A 43 -2.35 12.11 -4.24
N LYS A 44 -2.67 11.29 -5.23
CA LYS A 44 -3.88 10.44 -5.23
C LYS A 44 -3.81 9.38 -4.13
N THR A 45 -2.65 8.77 -3.92
CA THR A 45 -2.45 7.79 -2.83
C THR A 45 -2.68 8.44 -1.48
N ALA A 46 -2.08 9.61 -1.23
CA ALA A 46 -2.28 10.36 0.01
C ALA A 46 -3.76 10.76 0.21
N SER A 47 -4.44 11.25 -0.86
CA SER A 47 -5.87 11.62 -0.80
C SER A 47 -6.75 10.43 -0.42
N ASN A 48 -6.54 9.28 -1.04
CA ASN A 48 -7.31 8.08 -0.74
C ASN A 48 -7.15 7.65 0.73
N TRP A 49 -5.94 7.66 1.27
CA TRP A 49 -5.69 7.27 2.65
C TRP A 49 -6.23 8.30 3.64
N VAL A 50 -6.08 9.58 3.36
CA VAL A 50 -6.66 10.63 4.21
C VAL A 50 -8.18 10.50 4.21
N ALA A 51 -8.82 10.34 3.05
CA ALA A 51 -10.27 10.23 2.95
C ALA A 51 -10.83 8.94 3.61
N GLN A 52 -10.16 7.81 3.44
CA GLN A 52 -10.68 6.51 3.89
C GLN A 52 -10.31 6.16 5.33
N GLU A 53 -9.10 6.50 5.78
CA GLU A 53 -8.61 6.08 7.08
C GLU A 53 -8.60 7.24 8.10
N VAL A 54 -8.07 8.41 7.71
CA VAL A 54 -7.98 9.55 8.64
C VAL A 54 -9.35 10.13 8.91
N LEU A 55 -10.12 10.51 7.88
CA LEU A 55 -11.45 11.09 8.07
C LEU A 55 -12.41 10.10 8.73
N ARG A 56 -12.30 8.80 8.45
CA ARG A 56 -13.09 7.79 9.16
C ARG A 56 -12.79 7.82 10.66
N TYR A 57 -11.52 7.83 11.05
CA TYR A 57 -11.14 7.92 12.47
C TYR A 57 -11.67 9.19 13.12
N LEU A 58 -11.50 10.37 12.47
CA LEU A 58 -11.99 11.63 13.00
C LEU A 58 -13.51 11.60 13.24
N ASN A 59 -14.26 11.02 12.31
CA ASN A 59 -15.70 10.86 12.43
C ASN A 59 -16.09 9.88 13.55
N GLU A 60 -15.43 8.73 13.64
CA GLU A 60 -15.69 7.71 14.67
C GLU A 60 -15.35 8.20 16.07
N GLN A 61 -14.27 8.98 16.23
CA GLN A 61 -13.85 9.54 17.51
C GLN A 61 -14.46 10.91 17.80
N ASN A 62 -15.22 11.48 16.85
CA ASN A 62 -15.80 12.83 16.94
C ASN A 62 -14.75 13.87 17.34
N CYS A 63 -13.60 13.87 16.69
CA CYS A 63 -12.46 14.75 16.96
C CYS A 63 -11.98 15.49 15.70
N GLU A 64 -11.14 16.51 15.88
CA GLU A 64 -10.54 17.26 14.80
C GLU A 64 -9.18 16.69 14.38
N ILE A 65 -8.66 17.12 13.22
CA ILE A 65 -7.36 16.65 12.71
C ILE A 65 -6.19 16.97 13.65
N GLY A 66 -6.33 18.00 14.48
CA GLY A 66 -5.34 18.35 15.50
C GLY A 66 -5.18 17.30 16.62
N ASP A 67 -6.22 16.50 16.83
CA ASP A 67 -6.26 15.43 17.85
C ASP A 67 -5.91 14.06 17.25
N TYR A 68 -5.69 13.98 15.94
CA TYR A 68 -5.34 12.72 15.28
C TYR A 68 -3.95 12.24 15.74
N PRO A 69 -3.82 11.01 16.28
CA PRO A 69 -2.58 10.56 16.93
C PRO A 69 -1.38 10.39 15.99
N ILE A 70 -1.62 10.23 14.69
CA ILE A 70 -0.58 9.97 13.69
C ILE A 70 -0.31 11.23 12.90
N SER A 71 0.94 11.71 12.90
CA SER A 71 1.31 12.89 12.12
C SER A 71 1.28 12.63 10.61
N GLY A 72 1.24 13.70 9.81
CA GLY A 72 1.29 13.57 8.35
C GLY A 72 2.58 12.93 7.85
N GLU A 73 3.71 13.16 8.54
CA GLU A 73 5.00 12.54 8.26
C GLU A 73 4.97 11.03 8.53
N GLN A 74 4.42 10.61 9.66
CA GLN A 74 4.29 9.19 10.03
C GLN A 74 3.38 8.43 9.04
N LEU A 75 2.25 9.03 8.65
CA LEU A 75 1.42 8.45 7.61
C LEU A 75 2.15 8.41 6.26
N GLY A 76 2.86 9.48 5.91
CA GLY A 76 3.67 9.54 4.69
C GLY A 76 4.75 8.45 4.65
N GLU A 77 5.41 8.20 5.78
CA GLU A 77 6.40 7.13 5.92
C GLU A 77 5.79 5.74 5.72
N LEU A 78 4.67 5.46 6.37
CA LEU A 78 3.91 4.22 6.17
C LEU A 78 3.56 4.00 4.69
N LEU A 79 3.07 5.04 4.01
CA LEU A 79 2.72 4.97 2.59
C LEU A 79 3.94 4.79 1.69
N ALA A 80 5.08 5.38 2.05
CA ALA A 80 6.33 5.17 1.33
C ALA A 80 6.80 3.71 1.42
N ARG A 81 6.68 3.07 2.58
CA ARG A 81 7.00 1.64 2.76
C ARG A 81 6.11 0.75 1.88
N ILE A 82 4.81 1.05 1.79
CA ILE A 82 3.88 0.35 0.89
C ILE A 82 4.29 0.57 -0.58
N ALA A 83 4.58 1.80 -0.98
CA ALA A 83 4.94 2.14 -2.35
C ALA A 83 6.27 1.52 -2.78
N ASN A 84 7.22 1.39 -1.85
CA ASN A 84 8.51 0.74 -2.08
C ASN A 84 8.40 -0.81 -2.07
N GLY A 85 7.24 -1.35 -1.68
CA GLY A 85 6.97 -2.77 -1.76
C GLY A 85 7.33 -3.58 -0.52
N ASP A 86 7.65 -2.94 0.60
CA ASP A 86 7.99 -3.62 1.86
C ASP A 86 6.84 -4.51 2.34
N PHE A 87 5.61 -4.07 2.13
CA PHE A 87 4.38 -4.83 2.34
C PHE A 87 3.23 -4.25 1.52
N ASP A 88 2.12 -4.96 1.43
CA ASP A 88 0.96 -4.52 0.65
C ASP A 88 0.06 -3.56 1.44
N GLN A 89 -0.92 -2.97 0.73
CA GLN A 89 -1.87 -2.02 1.28
C GLN A 89 -2.71 -2.59 2.43
N THR A 90 -3.05 -3.88 2.40
CA THR A 90 -3.80 -4.55 3.48
C THR A 90 -2.99 -4.59 4.75
N ARG A 91 -1.71 -4.99 4.64
CA ARG A 91 -0.78 -4.96 5.77
C ARG A 91 -0.52 -3.54 6.26
N GLY A 92 -0.46 -2.56 5.35
CA GLY A 92 -0.35 -1.14 5.73
C GLY A 92 -1.51 -0.67 6.60
N LYS A 93 -2.73 -1.13 6.34
CA LYS A 93 -3.90 -0.84 7.20
C LYS A 93 -3.79 -1.52 8.56
N ASP A 94 -3.30 -2.76 8.62
CA ASP A 94 -3.04 -3.45 9.89
C ASP A 94 -1.99 -2.70 10.72
N VAL A 95 -0.92 -2.20 10.07
CA VAL A 95 0.11 -1.39 10.73
C VAL A 95 -0.47 -0.09 11.28
N LEU A 96 -1.24 0.66 10.48
CA LEU A 96 -1.90 1.89 10.92
C LEU A 96 -2.82 1.63 12.12
N ALA A 97 -3.59 0.54 12.11
CA ALA A 97 -4.44 0.15 13.23
C ALA A 97 -3.61 -0.08 14.51
N GLN A 98 -2.46 -0.76 14.42
CA GLN A 98 -1.58 -0.97 15.58
C GLN A 98 -0.98 0.35 16.10
N MET A 99 -0.64 1.28 15.20
CA MET A 99 -0.16 2.61 15.61
C MET A 99 -1.26 3.38 16.35
N LEU A 100 -2.50 3.35 15.86
CA LEU A 100 -3.64 4.06 16.46
C LEU A 100 -4.09 3.44 17.79
N GLU A 101 -4.24 2.11 17.84
CA GLU A 101 -4.78 1.40 19.00
C GLU A 101 -3.81 1.31 20.17
N ASN A 102 -2.52 1.16 19.87
CA ASN A 102 -1.49 0.88 20.87
C ASN A 102 -0.46 2.01 21.02
N GLY A 103 -0.61 3.12 20.28
CA GLY A 103 0.34 4.24 20.33
C GLY A 103 1.76 3.86 19.89
N LEU A 104 1.90 2.84 19.03
CA LEU A 104 3.18 2.36 18.55
C LEU A 104 3.72 3.26 17.44
N ASP A 105 5.04 3.39 17.37
CA ASP A 105 5.67 3.92 16.16
C ASP A 105 5.62 2.89 15.02
N LEU A 106 6.00 3.32 13.81
CA LEU A 106 5.90 2.50 12.60
C LEU A 106 6.68 1.19 12.71
N GLU A 107 7.92 1.24 13.19
CA GLU A 107 8.80 0.06 13.29
C GLU A 107 8.31 -0.93 14.35
N ALA A 108 7.84 -0.43 15.50
CA ALA A 108 7.26 -1.26 16.54
C ALA A 108 5.96 -1.94 16.08
N ALA A 109 5.11 -1.23 15.32
CA ALA A 109 3.90 -1.80 14.74
C ALA A 109 4.20 -2.90 13.71
N ILE A 110 5.18 -2.66 12.82
CA ILE A 110 5.67 -3.65 11.84
C ILE A 110 6.21 -4.89 12.56
N ALA A 111 7.06 -4.70 13.58
CA ALA A 111 7.64 -5.79 14.35
C ALA A 111 6.57 -6.61 15.10
N LYS A 112 5.59 -5.93 15.72
CA LYS A 112 4.48 -6.58 16.44
C LYS A 112 3.63 -7.47 15.52
N LEU A 113 3.43 -7.06 14.28
CA LEU A 113 2.68 -7.82 13.27
C LEU A 113 3.53 -8.93 12.60
N GLY A 114 4.82 -9.04 12.94
CA GLY A 114 5.73 -10.00 12.33
C GLY A 114 5.92 -9.78 10.83
N ILE A 115 5.71 -8.53 10.36
CA ILE A 115 5.91 -8.18 8.95
C ILE A 115 7.42 -8.14 8.71
N LYS A 116 7.87 -8.97 7.75
CA LYS A 116 9.25 -8.97 7.27
C LYS A 116 9.26 -8.53 5.81
N ALA A 117 10.19 -7.67 5.46
CA ALA A 117 10.46 -7.40 4.06
C ALA A 117 10.86 -8.72 3.37
N VAL A 118 10.17 -9.04 2.29
CA VAL A 118 10.48 -10.21 1.47
C VAL A 118 11.45 -9.75 0.41
N ASP A 119 12.64 -10.34 0.36
CA ASP A 119 13.64 -9.94 -0.64
C ASP A 119 13.25 -10.40 -2.05
N ALA A 120 13.86 -9.76 -3.06
CA ALA A 120 13.57 -10.05 -4.46
C ALA A 120 13.90 -11.50 -4.84
N GLY A 121 14.91 -12.10 -4.23
CA GLY A 121 15.30 -13.50 -4.47
C GLY A 121 14.28 -14.49 -3.91
N GLU A 122 13.68 -14.20 -2.74
CA GLU A 122 12.57 -14.99 -2.20
C GLU A 122 11.35 -14.93 -3.12
N VAL A 123 11.02 -13.73 -3.64
CA VAL A 123 9.92 -13.56 -4.59
C VAL A 123 10.18 -14.36 -5.87
N GLU A 124 11.40 -14.27 -6.41
CA GLU A 124 11.79 -14.97 -7.65
C GLU A 124 11.70 -16.49 -7.48
N THR A 125 12.24 -17.01 -6.39
CA THR A 125 12.22 -18.46 -6.07
C THR A 125 10.78 -18.95 -5.90
N LEU A 126 9.95 -18.23 -5.18
CA LEU A 126 8.54 -18.58 -4.99
C LEU A 126 7.75 -18.55 -6.31
N CYS A 127 8.02 -17.56 -7.16
CA CYS A 127 7.39 -17.49 -8.48
C CYS A 127 7.79 -18.66 -9.36
N GLN A 128 9.06 -19.07 -9.38
CA GLN A 128 9.52 -20.24 -10.13
C GLN A 128 8.82 -21.52 -9.64
N GLN A 129 8.76 -21.72 -8.31
CA GLN A 129 8.04 -22.85 -7.74
C GLN A 129 6.55 -22.86 -8.17
N LEU A 130 5.87 -21.72 -8.12
CA LEU A 130 4.47 -21.63 -8.55
C LEU A 130 4.27 -21.93 -10.03
N ILE A 131 5.23 -21.56 -10.89
CA ILE A 131 5.22 -21.86 -12.31
C ILE A 131 5.33 -23.37 -12.52
N ASP A 132 6.28 -24.02 -11.86
CA ASP A 132 6.56 -25.45 -12.01
C ASP A 132 5.39 -26.32 -11.48
N GLU A 133 4.76 -25.90 -10.40
CA GLU A 133 3.64 -26.61 -9.79
C GLU A 133 2.30 -26.40 -10.51
N ASN A 134 2.19 -25.41 -11.42
CA ASN A 134 0.90 -25.03 -12.03
C ASN A 134 0.95 -24.90 -13.56
N PRO A 135 1.43 -25.92 -14.31
CA PRO A 135 1.63 -25.84 -15.77
C PRO A 135 0.33 -25.48 -16.51
N GLY A 136 -0.82 -25.98 -16.09
CA GLY A 136 -2.10 -25.67 -16.74
C GLY A 136 -2.54 -24.22 -16.58
N VAL A 137 -2.17 -23.56 -15.48
CA VAL A 137 -2.43 -22.12 -15.30
C VAL A 137 -1.48 -21.32 -16.18
N ILE A 138 -0.23 -21.73 -16.28
CA ILE A 138 0.79 -21.09 -17.14
C ILE A 138 0.37 -21.15 -18.61
N GLU A 139 -0.14 -22.29 -19.10
CA GLU A 139 -0.67 -22.41 -20.46
C GLU A 139 -1.83 -21.44 -20.70
N GLN A 140 -2.76 -21.28 -19.76
CA GLN A 140 -3.84 -20.32 -19.88
C GLN A 140 -3.33 -18.88 -19.97
N ILE A 141 -2.33 -18.51 -19.16
CA ILE A 141 -1.70 -17.19 -19.17
C ILE A 141 -1.04 -16.94 -20.53
N ARG A 142 -0.25 -17.88 -21.02
CA ARG A 142 0.40 -17.82 -22.35
C ARG A 142 -0.62 -17.77 -23.48
N GLY A 143 -1.77 -18.41 -23.32
CA GLY A 143 -2.91 -18.36 -24.24
C GLY A 143 -3.74 -17.07 -24.19
N GLY A 144 -3.26 -16.01 -23.48
CA GLY A 144 -3.89 -14.69 -23.40
C GLY A 144 -4.80 -14.46 -22.20
N LYS A 145 -5.06 -15.46 -21.34
CA LYS A 145 -5.84 -15.29 -20.11
C LYS A 145 -4.97 -14.76 -18.96
N VAL A 146 -4.41 -13.56 -19.12
CA VAL A 146 -3.49 -12.95 -18.14
C VAL A 146 -4.09 -12.85 -16.73
N GLN A 147 -5.42 -12.72 -16.62
CA GLN A 147 -6.14 -12.68 -15.34
C GLN A 147 -5.96 -13.96 -14.49
N ALA A 148 -5.63 -15.09 -15.11
CA ALA A 148 -5.37 -16.34 -14.39
C ALA A 148 -4.15 -16.25 -13.44
N VAL A 149 -3.29 -15.26 -13.63
CA VAL A 149 -2.19 -14.91 -12.71
C VAL A 149 -2.69 -14.66 -11.28
N GLY A 150 -3.92 -14.15 -11.13
CA GLY A 150 -4.54 -13.90 -9.81
C GLY A 150 -4.62 -15.14 -8.94
N SER A 151 -4.80 -16.33 -9.53
CA SER A 151 -4.83 -17.59 -8.78
C SER A 151 -3.46 -17.93 -8.19
N LEU A 152 -2.38 -17.66 -8.91
CA LEU A 152 -1.00 -17.86 -8.45
C LEU A 152 -0.62 -16.85 -7.37
N ILE A 153 -1.05 -15.60 -7.51
CA ILE A 153 -0.89 -14.57 -6.46
C ILE A 153 -1.59 -15.00 -5.17
N GLY A 154 -2.80 -15.54 -5.27
CA GLY A 154 -3.51 -16.09 -4.11
C GLY A 154 -2.79 -17.25 -3.43
N LYS A 155 -2.12 -18.12 -4.19
CA LYS A 155 -1.26 -19.19 -3.67
C LYS A 155 0.01 -18.63 -3.02
N ALA A 156 0.67 -17.66 -3.65
CA ALA A 156 1.84 -16.97 -3.09
C ALA A 156 1.54 -16.38 -1.71
N LYS A 157 0.41 -15.70 -1.58
CA LYS A 157 -0.04 -15.12 -0.30
C LYS A 157 -0.33 -16.16 0.79
N LYS A 158 -0.80 -17.35 0.41
CA LYS A 158 -0.99 -18.45 1.37
C LYS A 158 0.34 -19.03 1.87
N LEU A 159 1.35 -19.10 0.98
CA LEU A 159 2.68 -19.60 1.31
C LEU A 159 3.49 -18.57 2.11
N ASN A 160 3.43 -17.31 1.73
CA ASN A 160 4.07 -16.20 2.45
C ASN A 160 3.11 -15.01 2.56
N PRO A 161 2.44 -14.81 3.72
CA PRO A 161 1.52 -13.70 3.94
C PRO A 161 2.15 -12.30 3.81
N ASN A 162 3.47 -12.20 3.93
CA ASN A 162 4.20 -10.93 3.83
C ASN A 162 4.55 -10.55 2.38
N ILE A 163 4.33 -11.47 1.42
CA ILE A 163 4.73 -11.22 0.03
C ILE A 163 3.87 -10.13 -0.62
N ASN A 164 4.52 -9.25 -1.38
CA ASN A 164 3.82 -8.21 -2.12
C ASN A 164 3.15 -8.79 -3.37
N PRO A 165 1.82 -8.72 -3.51
CA PRO A 165 1.08 -9.25 -4.66
C PRO A 165 1.51 -8.66 -6.01
N ASN A 166 1.90 -7.37 -6.04
CA ASN A 166 2.34 -6.71 -7.26
C ASN A 166 3.72 -7.21 -7.68
N ALA A 167 4.65 -7.37 -6.72
CA ALA A 167 5.97 -7.94 -7.00
C ALA A 167 5.86 -9.38 -7.53
N VAL A 168 4.97 -10.19 -6.95
CA VAL A 168 4.68 -11.55 -7.45
C VAL A 168 4.13 -11.50 -8.86
N LYS A 169 3.16 -10.63 -9.14
CA LYS A 169 2.57 -10.49 -10.48
C LYS A 169 3.61 -10.12 -11.52
N GLU A 170 4.40 -9.09 -11.25
CA GLU A 170 5.45 -8.62 -12.17
C GLU A 170 6.50 -9.71 -12.43
N ASN A 171 6.92 -10.41 -11.38
CA ASN A 171 7.91 -11.47 -11.49
C ASN A 171 7.37 -12.69 -12.25
N LEU A 172 6.13 -13.13 -11.97
CA LEU A 172 5.48 -14.21 -12.71
C LEU A 172 5.38 -13.88 -14.20
N LEU A 173 4.87 -12.70 -14.57
CA LEU A 173 4.73 -12.30 -15.97
C LEU A 173 6.09 -12.24 -16.66
N LYS A 174 7.11 -11.70 -16.01
CA LYS A 174 8.49 -11.66 -16.51
C LYS A 174 9.06 -13.07 -16.75
N GLN A 175 8.89 -14.00 -15.80
CA GLN A 175 9.39 -15.38 -15.92
C GLN A 175 8.62 -16.19 -16.98
N ILE A 176 7.32 -15.90 -17.15
CA ILE A 176 6.48 -16.54 -18.20
C ILE A 176 6.79 -15.99 -19.58
N GLY A 177 7.40 -14.80 -19.68
CA GLY A 177 7.81 -14.16 -20.94
C GLY A 177 6.69 -13.29 -21.57
N ILE A 178 5.92 -12.62 -20.74
CA ILE A 178 4.79 -11.76 -21.15
C ILE A 178 4.96 -10.35 -20.56
#